data_4d18f0ae8e4b8cfe32b156eb44e79efc
#
_entry.id   4d18f0ae8e4b8cfe32b156eb44e79efc
#
_cell.length_a   1.000
_cell.length_b   1.000
_cell.length_c   1.000
_cell.angle_alpha   90.00
_cell.angle_beta   90.00
_cell.angle_gamma   90.00
#
_symmetry.space_group_name_H-M   'P 1'
#
loop_
_entity.id
_entity.type
_entity.pdbx_description
1 polymer ?
#
loop_
_entity_poly.entity_id
_entity_poly.type
_entity_poly.pdbx_seq_one_letter_code
_entity_poly.pdbx_strand_id
1 'polypeptide(L)'
;MIPLRIVLASLACLCPFSLAQEPKSDPDKTLIIISTSDIHGNLDNFPRLATLVKQYRAKYPHVLLVDSGDYFIGNPYVDDCEKRGEPLTILMNKLGYDVVTIGNHDLDYGQEALRDHIEGMPSTKFVITNANLSPTLENCFSPYVSIPIEGTSVSVGFIGLADLQTTDVRKMAGISWTLPDEEHYKGITDRFRLTTTPLTSSSAIWDTAMI
;
A
#
# COMPACT_ATOMS: atom_id res chain seq x y z
N MET A 1 -21.46 12.43 -17.33
CA MET A 1 -20.63 11.67 -16.35
C MET A 1 -19.83 12.68 -15.54
N ILE A 2 -20.02 12.76 -14.24
CA ILE A 2 -19.25 13.68 -13.38
C ILE A 2 -17.97 12.92 -12.98
N PRO A 3 -16.77 13.51 -13.10
CA PRO A 3 -15.51 12.82 -12.81
C PRO A 3 -15.42 12.45 -11.32
N LEU A 4 -14.94 11.23 -11.05
CA LEU A 4 -14.53 10.78 -9.71
C LEU A 4 -13.37 11.69 -9.25
N ARG A 5 -13.43 12.18 -8.01
CA ARG A 5 -12.34 12.96 -7.40
C ARG A 5 -11.54 12.09 -6.45
N ILE A 6 -10.21 12.12 -6.61
CA ILE A 6 -9.28 11.41 -5.73
C ILE A 6 -8.75 12.41 -4.70
N VAL A 7 -8.82 12.05 -3.44
CA VAL A 7 -8.24 12.82 -2.33
C VAL A 7 -7.16 11.93 -1.70
N LEU A 8 -5.91 12.38 -1.80
CA LEU A 8 -4.76 11.75 -1.17
C LEU A 8 -4.56 12.35 0.22
N ALA A 9 -4.65 11.54 1.25
CA ALA A 9 -4.26 11.89 2.60
C ALA A 9 -3.05 11.05 2.99
N SER A 10 -1.87 11.65 2.96
CA SER A 10 -0.62 11.01 3.39
C SER A 10 -0.34 11.36 4.85
N LEU A 11 -0.04 10.35 5.66
CA LEU A 11 0.33 10.48 7.06
C LEU A 11 1.79 10.03 7.22
N ALA A 12 2.72 10.97 7.05
CA ALA A 12 4.10 10.73 7.43
C ALA A 12 4.26 10.86 8.96
N CYS A 13 5.05 10.02 9.56
CA CYS A 13 5.16 9.80 11.01
C CYS A 13 5.60 11.02 11.87
N LEU A 14 5.96 12.16 11.29
CA LEU A 14 6.59 13.29 12.00
C LEU A 14 6.03 14.69 11.70
N CYS A 15 4.94 14.87 10.95
CA CYS A 15 4.41 16.20 10.71
C CYS A 15 3.15 16.51 11.52
N PRO A 16 3.01 17.76 12.06
CA PRO A 16 1.75 18.20 12.64
C PRO A 16 0.66 18.17 11.58
N PHE A 17 -0.43 17.55 11.92
CA PHE A 17 -1.61 17.31 11.09
C PHE A 17 -2.04 18.57 10.34
N SER A 18 -1.72 18.70 9.07
CA SER A 18 -2.40 19.63 8.19
C SER A 18 -3.64 18.93 7.67
N LEU A 19 -4.78 19.22 8.25
CA LEU A 19 -6.06 18.79 7.71
C LEU A 19 -6.19 19.40 6.31
N ALA A 20 -6.06 18.57 5.29
CA ALA A 20 -6.44 18.96 3.95
C ALA A 20 -7.90 19.45 4.03
N GLN A 21 -8.16 20.62 3.47
CA GLN A 21 -9.49 21.21 3.47
C GLN A 21 -10.45 20.22 2.81
N GLU A 22 -11.49 19.80 3.55
CA GLU A 22 -12.44 18.82 3.03
C GLU A 22 -13.00 19.27 1.68
N PRO A 23 -12.92 18.42 0.64
CA PRO A 23 -13.46 18.79 -0.66
C PRO A 23 -14.98 18.98 -0.53
N LYS A 24 -15.48 20.08 -1.05
CA LYS A 24 -16.92 20.29 -1.29
C LYS A 24 -17.36 19.39 -2.45
N SER A 25 -17.39 18.09 -2.26
CA SER A 25 -17.69 17.08 -3.29
C SER A 25 -18.79 16.15 -2.80
N ASP A 26 -19.55 15.65 -3.76
CA ASP A 26 -20.53 14.59 -3.53
C ASP A 26 -19.80 13.34 -2.98
N PRO A 27 -20.11 12.89 -1.76
CA PRO A 27 -19.44 11.75 -1.14
C PRO A 27 -19.47 10.50 -2.02
N ASP A 28 -20.57 10.24 -2.74
CA ASP A 28 -20.76 9.07 -3.60
C ASP A 28 -19.88 9.08 -4.86
N LYS A 29 -19.28 10.25 -5.17
CA LYS A 29 -18.38 10.46 -6.31
C LYS A 29 -16.94 10.74 -5.89
N THR A 30 -16.61 10.47 -4.63
CA THR A 30 -15.30 10.76 -4.05
C THR A 30 -14.62 9.47 -3.64
N LEU A 31 -13.45 9.20 -4.19
CA LEU A 31 -12.55 8.17 -3.72
C LEU A 31 -11.55 8.81 -2.73
N ILE A 32 -11.44 8.23 -1.55
CA ILE A 32 -10.44 8.59 -0.55
C ILE A 32 -9.36 7.51 -0.56
N ILE A 33 -8.10 7.91 -0.65
CA ILE A 33 -6.96 7.03 -0.42
C ILE A 33 -6.20 7.55 0.81
N ILE A 34 -6.14 6.74 1.85
CA ILE A 34 -5.36 7.00 3.06
C ILE A 34 -4.09 6.19 2.94
N SER A 35 -2.94 6.86 2.97
CA SER A 35 -1.63 6.22 2.86
C SER A 35 -0.85 6.38 4.16
N THR A 36 -0.17 5.30 4.54
CA THR A 36 0.88 5.29 5.57
C THR A 36 2.20 4.89 4.96
N SER A 37 3.30 5.26 5.60
CA SER A 37 4.68 4.96 5.25
C SER A 37 5.53 4.98 6.49
N ASP A 38 6.61 4.21 6.52
CA ASP A 38 7.61 4.26 7.59
C ASP A 38 6.98 4.15 8.99
N ILE A 39 6.12 3.16 9.17
CA ILE A 39 5.46 2.94 10.47
C ILE A 39 6.49 2.56 11.53
N HIS A 40 7.53 1.79 11.17
CA HIS A 40 8.62 1.39 12.06
C HIS A 40 8.14 0.92 13.44
N GLY A 41 7.17 0.01 13.46
CA GLY A 41 6.62 -0.52 14.70
C GLY A 41 5.93 0.50 15.61
N ASN A 42 5.61 1.70 15.13
CA ASN A 42 4.99 2.76 15.93
C ASN A 42 3.53 2.44 16.29
N LEU A 43 3.36 1.63 17.32
CA LEU A 43 2.03 1.16 17.78
C LEU A 43 1.18 2.30 18.35
N ASP A 44 1.80 3.33 18.91
CA ASP A 44 1.11 4.42 19.62
C ASP A 44 0.21 5.26 18.72
N ASN A 45 0.49 5.32 17.43
CA ASN A 45 -0.30 6.05 16.45
C ASN A 45 -1.49 5.26 15.87
N PHE A 46 -1.53 3.93 16.05
CA PHE A 46 -2.62 3.11 15.52
C PHE A 46 -4.03 3.51 16.01
N PRO A 47 -4.25 3.87 17.29
CA PRO A 47 -5.58 4.34 17.71
C PRO A 47 -6.06 5.59 16.98
N ARG A 48 -5.14 6.52 16.67
CA ARG A 48 -5.44 7.73 15.89
C ARG A 48 -5.76 7.39 14.44
N LEU A 49 -4.93 6.54 13.83
CA LEU A 49 -5.15 6.05 12.47
C LEU A 49 -6.49 5.30 12.38
N ALA A 50 -6.78 4.41 13.32
CA ALA A 50 -8.05 3.69 13.38
C ALA A 50 -9.26 4.63 13.47
N THR A 51 -9.15 5.69 14.26
CA THR A 51 -10.20 6.70 14.38
C THR A 51 -10.39 7.42 13.03
N LEU A 52 -9.31 7.83 12.39
CA LEU A 52 -9.34 8.49 11.08
C LEU A 52 -9.99 7.59 10.02
N VAL A 53 -9.49 6.37 9.88
CA VAL A 53 -10.03 5.40 8.90
C VAL A 53 -11.52 5.16 9.13
N LYS A 54 -11.93 4.97 10.40
CA LYS A 54 -13.33 4.77 10.76
C LYS A 54 -14.20 5.98 10.37
N GLN A 55 -13.72 7.20 10.60
CA GLN A 55 -14.44 8.44 10.25
C GLN A 55 -14.62 8.56 8.74
N TYR A 56 -13.56 8.31 7.96
CA TYR A 56 -13.65 8.37 6.50
C TYR A 56 -14.54 7.28 5.93
N ARG A 57 -14.41 6.03 6.39
CA ARG A 57 -15.27 4.90 5.97
C ARG A 57 -16.75 5.09 6.34
N ALA A 58 -17.03 5.84 7.41
CA ALA A 58 -18.40 6.20 7.76
C ALA A 58 -19.01 7.31 6.88
N LYS A 59 -18.17 8.14 6.26
CA LYS A 59 -18.60 9.31 5.49
C LYS A 59 -18.58 9.08 3.98
N TYR A 60 -17.65 8.26 3.50
CA TYR A 60 -17.42 8.01 2.08
C TYR A 60 -17.53 6.51 1.77
N PRO A 61 -18.27 6.14 0.71
CA PRO A 61 -18.42 4.73 0.33
C PRO A 61 -17.13 4.13 -0.24
N HIS A 62 -16.24 4.98 -0.79
CA HIS A 62 -15.02 4.53 -1.46
C HIS A 62 -13.81 5.04 -0.70
N VAL A 63 -13.26 4.21 0.19
CA VAL A 63 -12.06 4.51 0.99
C VAL A 63 -11.11 3.34 0.88
N LEU A 64 -9.90 3.60 0.40
CA LEU A 64 -8.79 2.64 0.37
C LEU A 64 -7.74 3.06 1.39
N LEU A 65 -7.23 2.09 2.14
CA LEU A 65 -6.13 2.24 3.08
C LEU A 65 -4.91 1.49 2.53
N VAL A 66 -3.81 2.20 2.30
CA VAL A 66 -2.62 1.65 1.68
C VAL A 66 -1.36 1.93 2.50
N ASP A 67 -0.31 1.12 2.33
CA ASP A 67 0.98 1.33 2.98
C ASP A 67 2.12 1.21 1.97
N SER A 68 3.09 2.11 2.07
CA SER A 68 4.25 2.15 1.16
C SER A 68 5.50 1.44 1.69
N GLY A 69 5.38 0.69 2.78
CA GLY A 69 6.47 -0.12 3.32
C GLY A 69 7.17 0.50 4.53
N ASP A 70 8.21 -0.19 4.99
CA ASP A 70 8.96 0.08 6.22
C ASP A 70 8.05 0.12 7.47
N TYR A 71 7.19 -0.87 7.57
CA TYR A 71 6.29 -1.00 8.73
C TYR A 71 6.92 -1.78 9.88
N PHE A 72 7.89 -2.69 9.62
CA PHE A 72 8.59 -3.44 10.65
C PHE A 72 9.69 -2.60 11.34
N ILE A 73 10.24 -3.19 12.40
CA ILE A 73 11.34 -2.73 13.25
C ILE A 73 11.23 -1.31 13.81
N GLY A 74 11.84 -1.12 14.97
CA GLY A 74 11.93 0.17 15.66
C GLY A 74 11.15 0.24 16.98
N ASN A 75 10.48 -0.85 17.38
CA ASN A 75 9.75 -0.93 18.64
C ASN A 75 9.98 -2.28 19.33
N PRO A 76 10.53 -2.33 20.54
CA PRO A 76 10.79 -3.57 21.26
C PRO A 76 9.57 -4.49 21.41
N TYR A 77 8.37 -3.94 21.53
CA TYR A 77 7.14 -4.76 21.61
C TYR A 77 6.81 -5.47 20.28
N VAL A 78 7.35 -5.00 19.16
CA VAL A 78 7.21 -5.61 17.84
C VAL A 78 8.43 -6.49 17.54
N ASP A 79 9.63 -6.02 17.94
CA ASP A 79 10.90 -6.61 17.57
C ASP A 79 11.27 -7.83 18.43
N ASP A 80 10.93 -7.82 19.73
CA ASP A 80 11.35 -8.83 20.71
C ASP A 80 10.23 -9.79 21.13
N CYS A 81 9.06 -9.74 20.47
CA CYS A 81 7.99 -10.70 20.72
C CYS A 81 8.33 -12.08 20.12
N GLU A 82 7.66 -13.14 20.58
CA GLU A 82 7.91 -14.52 20.15
C GLU A 82 7.83 -14.69 18.64
N LYS A 83 6.83 -14.07 18.02
CA LYS A 83 6.72 -13.92 16.56
C LYS A 83 6.94 -12.47 16.19
N ARG A 84 8.15 -12.16 15.76
CA ARG A 84 8.55 -10.81 15.38
C ARG A 84 7.58 -10.21 14.35
N GLY A 85 7.11 -9.00 14.64
CA GLY A 85 6.15 -8.30 13.78
C GLY A 85 4.68 -8.66 14.01
N GLU A 86 4.34 -9.75 14.74
CA GLU A 86 2.95 -10.19 14.92
C GLU A 86 2.01 -9.13 15.50
N PRO A 87 2.40 -8.32 16.52
CA PRO A 87 1.53 -7.24 17.01
C PRO A 87 1.13 -6.25 15.93
N LEU A 88 2.07 -5.90 15.05
CA LEU A 88 1.80 -5.00 13.93
C LEU A 88 0.91 -5.67 12.88
N THR A 89 1.19 -6.94 12.52
CA THR A 89 0.35 -7.74 11.63
C THR A 89 -1.11 -7.74 12.08
N ILE A 90 -1.35 -7.98 13.37
CA ILE A 90 -2.70 -7.97 13.95
C ILE A 90 -3.37 -6.61 13.80
N LEU A 91 -2.65 -5.52 14.07
CA LEU A 91 -3.19 -4.17 13.98
C LEU A 91 -3.48 -3.77 12.53
N MET A 92 -2.56 -4.03 11.61
CA MET A 92 -2.75 -3.73 10.18
C MET A 92 -3.92 -4.53 9.59
N ASN A 93 -4.01 -5.83 9.91
CA ASN A 93 -5.13 -6.67 9.49
C ASN A 93 -6.48 -6.16 10.03
N LYS A 94 -6.54 -5.76 11.32
CA LYS A 94 -7.76 -5.20 11.93
C LYS A 94 -8.17 -3.86 11.34
N LEU A 95 -7.22 -3.03 10.92
CA LEU A 95 -7.51 -1.78 10.24
C LEU A 95 -8.03 -2.01 8.82
N GLY A 96 -7.74 -3.17 8.23
CA GLY A 96 -8.15 -3.54 6.89
C GLY A 96 -7.41 -2.72 5.84
N TYR A 97 -6.10 -2.90 5.78
CA TYR A 97 -5.31 -2.38 4.66
C TYR A 97 -5.71 -3.09 3.38
N ASP A 98 -5.91 -2.30 2.32
CA ASP A 98 -6.32 -2.81 1.02
C ASP A 98 -5.12 -3.21 0.17
N VAL A 99 -4.08 -2.35 0.13
CA VAL A 99 -2.85 -2.60 -0.63
C VAL A 99 -1.64 -2.22 0.20
N VAL A 100 -0.61 -3.06 0.16
CA VAL A 100 0.67 -2.85 0.86
C VAL A 100 1.83 -3.21 -0.06
N THR A 101 2.89 -2.42 -0.05
CA THR A 101 4.20 -2.79 -0.60
C THR A 101 5.21 -2.97 0.51
N ILE A 102 6.47 -3.23 0.18
CA ILE A 102 7.55 -3.35 1.17
C ILE A 102 8.62 -2.28 0.95
N GLY A 103 9.23 -1.86 2.03
CA GLY A 103 10.47 -1.11 2.04
C GLY A 103 11.68 -2.00 2.38
N ASN A 104 12.82 -1.38 2.61
CA ASN A 104 14.07 -2.10 2.88
C ASN A 104 14.08 -2.78 4.25
N HIS A 105 13.38 -2.23 5.23
CA HIS A 105 13.32 -2.77 6.60
C HIS A 105 12.34 -3.93 6.78
N ASP A 106 11.42 -4.14 5.86
CA ASP A 106 10.45 -5.23 5.98
C ASP A 106 11.07 -6.63 5.79
N LEU A 107 12.31 -6.70 5.32
CA LEU A 107 13.12 -7.91 5.26
C LEU A 107 14.02 -8.11 6.50
N ASP A 108 14.04 -7.20 7.47
CA ASP A 108 14.96 -7.26 8.60
C ASP A 108 14.75 -8.46 9.52
N TYR A 109 13.54 -8.97 9.62
CA TYR A 109 13.26 -10.22 10.31
C TYR A 109 13.48 -11.48 9.44
N GLY A 110 13.82 -11.29 8.15
CA GLY A 110 13.98 -12.35 7.15
C GLY A 110 12.68 -12.65 6.39
N GLN A 111 12.85 -13.41 5.31
CA GLN A 111 11.77 -13.67 4.35
C GLN A 111 10.63 -14.52 4.94
N GLU A 112 10.95 -15.44 5.84
CA GLU A 112 9.95 -16.28 6.51
C GLU A 112 9.00 -15.43 7.37
N ALA A 113 9.55 -14.49 8.17
CA ALA A 113 8.75 -13.60 8.97
C ALA A 113 7.88 -12.66 8.12
N LEU A 114 8.41 -12.18 7.00
CA LEU A 114 7.64 -11.38 6.04
C LEU A 114 6.49 -12.20 5.42
N ARG A 115 6.73 -13.45 5.03
CA ARG A 115 5.69 -14.36 4.54
C ARG A 115 4.60 -14.55 5.59
N ASP A 116 4.98 -14.86 6.83
CA ASP A 116 4.02 -15.07 7.93
C ASP A 116 3.17 -13.82 8.19
N HIS A 117 3.77 -12.62 8.06
CA HIS A 117 3.05 -11.36 8.13
C HIS A 117 2.00 -11.24 7.00
N ILE A 118 2.41 -11.50 5.77
CA ILE A 118 1.51 -11.46 4.60
C ILE A 118 0.34 -12.45 4.76
N GLU A 119 0.64 -13.69 5.18
CA GLU A 119 -0.38 -14.71 5.45
C GLU A 119 -1.32 -14.31 6.59
N GLY A 120 -0.84 -13.53 7.57
CA GLY A 120 -1.64 -12.96 8.66
C GLY A 120 -2.62 -11.86 8.22
N MET A 121 -2.51 -11.39 6.97
CA MET A 121 -3.36 -10.33 6.39
C MET A 121 -4.06 -10.80 5.11
N PRO A 122 -4.93 -11.82 5.17
CA PRO A 122 -5.45 -12.53 4.00
C PRO A 122 -6.33 -11.67 3.05
N SER A 123 -6.86 -10.56 3.54
CA SER A 123 -7.67 -9.64 2.73
C SER A 123 -6.86 -8.53 2.05
N THR A 124 -5.61 -8.34 2.49
CA THR A 124 -4.70 -7.32 1.96
C THR A 124 -4.02 -7.80 0.68
N LYS A 125 -3.87 -6.91 -0.29
CA LYS A 125 -3.12 -7.19 -1.53
C LYS A 125 -1.70 -6.67 -1.37
N PHE A 126 -0.72 -7.57 -1.42
CA PHE A 126 0.68 -7.21 -1.42
C PHE A 126 1.18 -7.05 -2.85
N VAL A 127 1.85 -5.94 -3.12
CA VAL A 127 2.30 -5.60 -4.48
C VAL A 127 3.78 -5.22 -4.48
N ILE A 128 4.53 -5.79 -5.42
CA ILE A 128 5.90 -5.39 -5.74
C ILE A 128 6.13 -5.55 -7.24
N THR A 129 6.57 -4.48 -7.88
CA THR A 129 6.65 -4.43 -9.33
C THR A 129 8.08 -4.54 -9.84
N ASN A 130 9.05 -4.06 -9.07
CA ASN A 130 10.45 -3.89 -9.48
C ASN A 130 11.39 -4.92 -8.86
N ALA A 131 10.88 -6.06 -8.37
CA ALA A 131 11.70 -7.13 -7.83
C ALA A 131 11.30 -8.50 -8.39
N ASN A 132 12.31 -9.38 -8.56
CA ASN A 132 12.11 -10.81 -8.71
C ASN A 132 12.28 -11.45 -7.33
N LEU A 133 11.29 -12.20 -6.91
CA LEU A 133 11.21 -12.72 -5.55
C LEU A 133 11.81 -14.13 -5.46
N SER A 134 12.26 -14.49 -4.26
CA SER A 134 12.69 -15.84 -3.92
C SER A 134 11.50 -16.82 -3.91
N PRO A 135 11.76 -18.14 -3.95
CA PRO A 135 10.69 -19.14 -3.80
C PRO A 135 9.89 -19.01 -2.49
N THR A 136 10.47 -18.44 -1.45
CA THR A 136 9.77 -18.18 -0.18
C THR A 136 8.66 -17.13 -0.33
N LEU A 137 8.84 -16.15 -1.21
CA LEU A 137 7.97 -14.97 -1.37
C LEU A 137 7.25 -14.90 -2.72
N GLU A 138 7.57 -15.76 -3.69
CA GLU A 138 7.08 -15.66 -5.08
C GLU A 138 5.55 -15.61 -5.21
N ASN A 139 4.84 -16.28 -4.29
CA ASN A 139 3.38 -16.33 -4.29
C ASN A 139 2.73 -15.31 -3.33
N CYS A 140 3.54 -14.50 -2.64
CA CYS A 140 3.07 -13.53 -1.65
C CYS A 140 2.69 -12.19 -2.28
N PHE A 141 3.24 -11.87 -3.44
CA PHE A 141 3.09 -10.57 -4.07
C PHE A 141 2.54 -10.69 -5.49
N SER A 142 1.83 -9.67 -5.87
CA SER A 142 1.44 -9.45 -7.27
C SER A 142 2.33 -8.35 -7.88
N PRO A 143 2.65 -8.41 -9.18
CA PRO A 143 3.41 -7.33 -9.84
C PRO A 143 2.61 -6.04 -9.94
N TYR A 144 1.31 -6.11 -9.91
CA TYR A 144 0.38 -4.99 -9.83
C TYR A 144 -0.97 -5.48 -9.30
N VAL A 145 -1.77 -4.54 -8.78
CA VAL A 145 -3.12 -4.81 -8.29
C VAL A 145 -4.08 -3.78 -8.87
N SER A 146 -5.28 -4.22 -9.27
CA SER A 146 -6.38 -3.34 -9.68
C SER A 146 -7.58 -3.57 -8.77
N ILE A 147 -8.06 -2.51 -8.13
CA ILE A 147 -9.21 -2.54 -7.22
C ILE A 147 -10.38 -1.85 -7.89
N PRO A 148 -11.47 -2.57 -8.21
CA PRO A 148 -12.68 -1.97 -8.75
C PRO A 148 -13.35 -1.11 -7.66
N ILE A 149 -13.83 0.07 -8.06
CA ILE A 149 -14.61 0.94 -7.18
C ILE A 149 -16.09 0.56 -7.35
N GLU A 150 -16.66 -0.01 -6.32
CA GLU A 150 -18.02 -0.54 -6.31
C GLU A 150 -19.05 0.51 -6.76
N GLY A 151 -20.03 0.09 -7.54
CA GLY A 151 -21.06 0.98 -8.09
C GLY A 151 -20.59 1.95 -9.18
N THR A 152 -19.33 1.82 -9.64
CA THR A 152 -18.75 2.64 -10.71
C THR A 152 -18.17 1.77 -11.84
N SER A 153 -17.77 2.40 -12.94
CA SER A 153 -16.98 1.77 -14.01
C SER A 153 -15.47 2.01 -13.84
N VAL A 154 -15.03 2.48 -12.67
CA VAL A 154 -13.64 2.85 -12.41
C VAL A 154 -12.94 1.77 -11.61
N SER A 155 -11.67 1.50 -11.94
CA SER A 155 -10.76 0.71 -11.13
C SER A 155 -9.51 1.52 -10.83
N VAL A 156 -8.93 1.34 -9.64
CA VAL A 156 -7.67 1.97 -9.24
C VAL A 156 -6.56 0.93 -9.34
N GLY A 157 -5.53 1.25 -10.12
CA GLY A 157 -4.35 0.43 -10.25
C GLY A 157 -3.28 0.83 -9.24
N PHE A 158 -2.63 -0.16 -8.63
CA PHE A 158 -1.51 0.02 -7.72
C PHE A 158 -0.29 -0.74 -8.22
N ILE A 159 0.86 -0.09 -8.14
CA ILE A 159 2.18 -0.66 -8.32
C ILE A 159 2.99 -0.40 -7.05
N GLY A 160 3.79 -1.37 -6.63
CA GLY A 160 4.68 -1.23 -5.48
C GLY A 160 6.13 -1.15 -5.95
N LEU A 161 6.83 -0.14 -5.50
CA LEU A 161 8.24 0.08 -5.80
C LEU A 161 9.04 0.01 -4.51
N ALA A 162 9.92 -0.98 -4.41
CA ALA A 162 10.81 -1.14 -3.28
C ALA A 162 12.22 -0.65 -3.65
N ASP A 163 12.82 0.16 -2.77
CA ASP A 163 14.26 0.41 -2.77
C ASP A 163 14.91 -0.48 -1.69
N LEU A 164 15.54 -1.56 -2.12
CA LEU A 164 16.16 -2.55 -1.23
C LEU A 164 17.68 -2.36 -1.09
N GLN A 165 18.22 -1.19 -1.46
CA GLN A 165 19.66 -0.94 -1.49
C GLN A 165 20.33 -1.12 -0.11
N THR A 166 19.62 -0.77 0.96
CA THR A 166 20.15 -0.84 2.32
C THR A 166 19.82 -2.15 3.06
N THR A 167 19.07 -3.04 2.42
CA THR A 167 18.74 -4.34 2.99
C THR A 167 19.98 -5.23 3.11
N ASP A 168 20.12 -5.95 4.22
CA ASP A 168 21.19 -6.94 4.40
C ASP A 168 21.14 -7.99 3.30
N VAL A 169 22.23 -8.12 2.54
CA VAL A 169 22.35 -9.06 1.42
C VAL A 169 22.04 -10.52 1.79
N ARG A 170 22.26 -10.90 3.05
CA ARG A 170 21.93 -12.25 3.55
C ARG A 170 20.43 -12.49 3.60
N LYS A 171 19.64 -11.45 3.78
CA LYS A 171 18.18 -11.47 3.81
C LYS A 171 17.57 -11.39 2.42
N MET A 172 18.39 -11.00 1.44
CA MET A 172 18.03 -10.87 0.02
C MET A 172 18.25 -12.17 -0.77
N ALA A 173 18.57 -13.31 -0.12
CA ALA A 173 18.85 -14.56 -0.82
C ALA A 173 17.73 -14.93 -1.81
N GLY A 174 18.07 -15.00 -3.12
CA GLY A 174 17.10 -15.25 -4.19
C GLY A 174 16.20 -14.09 -4.57
N ILE A 175 16.42 -12.89 -4.01
CA ILE A 175 15.71 -11.67 -4.41
C ILE A 175 16.65 -10.81 -5.27
N SER A 176 16.16 -10.33 -6.39
CA SER A 176 16.81 -9.28 -7.19
C SER A 176 15.83 -8.15 -7.44
N TRP A 177 16.31 -6.91 -7.44
CA TRP A 177 15.49 -5.73 -7.63
C TRP A 177 16.22 -4.69 -8.49
N THR A 178 15.45 -3.82 -9.11
CA THR A 178 15.98 -2.71 -9.91
C THR A 178 15.15 -1.46 -9.65
N LEU A 179 15.80 -0.29 -9.57
CA LEU A 179 15.06 0.96 -9.64
C LEU A 179 14.48 1.09 -11.06
N PRO A 180 13.18 1.30 -11.19
CA PRO A 180 12.56 1.40 -12.49
C PRO A 180 12.97 2.72 -13.17
N ASP A 181 13.35 2.61 -14.43
CA ASP A 181 13.55 3.76 -15.32
C ASP A 181 12.23 4.18 -15.99
N GLU A 182 12.27 5.23 -16.78
CA GLU A 182 11.09 5.78 -17.49
C GLU A 182 10.44 4.74 -18.42
N GLU A 183 11.24 3.90 -19.08
CA GLU A 183 10.74 2.86 -19.98
C GLU A 183 9.99 1.77 -19.22
N HIS A 184 10.52 1.38 -18.05
CA HIS A 184 9.88 0.42 -17.16
C HIS A 184 8.53 0.95 -16.64
N TYR A 185 8.47 2.21 -16.18
CA TYR A 185 7.22 2.85 -15.77
C TYR A 185 6.19 2.88 -16.90
N LYS A 186 6.62 3.24 -18.09
CA LYS A 186 5.76 3.24 -19.26
C LYS A 186 5.21 1.84 -19.56
N GLY A 187 6.06 0.82 -19.53
CA GLY A 187 5.64 -0.57 -19.74
C GLY A 187 4.59 -1.03 -18.75
N ILE A 188 4.69 -0.63 -17.47
CA ILE A 188 3.70 -0.94 -16.44
C ILE A 188 2.39 -0.21 -16.72
N THR A 189 2.43 1.09 -16.95
CA THR A 189 1.23 1.90 -17.21
C THR A 189 0.51 1.46 -18.49
N ASP A 190 1.22 1.06 -19.53
CA ASP A 190 0.63 0.53 -20.74
C ASP A 190 -0.07 -0.82 -20.51
N ARG A 191 0.46 -1.70 -19.65
CA ARG A 191 -0.22 -2.94 -19.25
C ARG A 191 -1.53 -2.64 -18.51
N PHE A 192 -1.55 -1.65 -17.61
CA PHE A 192 -2.80 -1.23 -16.95
C PHE A 192 -3.84 -0.74 -17.96
N ARG A 193 -3.44 0.03 -18.97
CA ARG A 193 -4.34 0.51 -20.02
C ARG A 193 -4.93 -0.62 -20.87
N LEU A 194 -4.21 -1.72 -21.05
CA LEU A 194 -4.67 -2.87 -21.83
C LEU A 194 -5.63 -3.77 -21.04
N THR A 195 -5.56 -3.78 -19.71
CA THR A 195 -6.40 -4.63 -18.84
C THR A 195 -7.66 -3.93 -18.36
N THR A 196 -7.74 -2.61 -18.46
CA THR A 196 -8.95 -1.84 -18.14
C THR A 196 -9.72 -1.54 -19.42
N THR A 197 -11.02 -1.85 -19.45
CA THR A 197 -11.89 -1.49 -20.59
C THR A 197 -11.76 0.01 -20.87
N PRO A 198 -11.47 0.45 -22.10
CA PRO A 198 -11.33 1.87 -22.39
C PRO A 198 -12.63 2.60 -22.08
N LEU A 199 -12.60 3.52 -21.13
CA LEU A 199 -13.66 4.50 -20.97
C LEU A 199 -13.66 5.37 -22.23
N THR A 200 -14.66 5.22 -23.08
CA THR A 200 -14.87 6.09 -24.23
C THR A 200 -15.14 7.50 -23.72
N SER A 201 -14.20 8.38 -23.94
CA SER A 201 -14.17 9.84 -23.92
C SER A 201 -13.26 10.49 -22.86
N SER A 202 -12.23 11.09 -23.35
CA SER A 202 -11.55 12.38 -23.11
C SER A 202 -11.40 12.97 -21.70
N SER A 203 -11.45 12.22 -20.58
CA SER A 203 -11.08 12.76 -19.26
C SER A 203 -10.75 11.70 -18.21
N ALA A 204 -10.10 10.60 -18.57
CA ALA A 204 -9.51 9.72 -17.58
C ALA A 204 -8.18 10.35 -17.13
N ILE A 205 -8.19 11.05 -15.99
CA ILE A 205 -6.99 11.43 -15.28
C ILE A 205 -6.48 10.14 -14.64
N TRP A 206 -5.40 9.60 -15.20
CA TRP A 206 -4.68 8.47 -14.62
C TRP A 206 -3.70 9.03 -13.57
N ASP A 207 -4.16 9.20 -12.35
CA ASP A 207 -3.23 9.32 -11.23
C ASP A 207 -2.83 7.91 -10.80
N THR A 208 -1.65 7.48 -11.26
CA THR A 208 -1.00 6.28 -10.74
C THR A 208 -0.48 6.65 -9.36
N ALA A 209 -1.09 6.15 -8.30
CA ALA A 209 -0.50 6.24 -6.99
C ALA A 209 0.71 5.32 -6.96
N MET A 210 1.91 5.90 -6.99
CA MET A 210 3.14 5.22 -6.61
C MET A 210 3.15 5.16 -5.09
N ILE A 211 3.20 3.95 -4.57
CA ILE A 211 3.38 3.66 -3.16
C ILE A 211 4.81 3.19 -2.95
#